data_db1e9d622f5d5f8c991eb468d5cb619f
#
_entry.id   db1e9d622f5d5f8c991eb468d5cb619f
#
_cell.length_a   1.000
_cell.length_b   1.000
_cell.length_c   1.000
_cell.angle_alpha   90.00
_cell.angle_beta   90.00
_cell.angle_gamma   90.00
#
_symmetry.space_group_name_H-M   'P 1'
#
loop_
_entity.id
_entity.type
_entity.pdbx_description
1 polymer ?
#
loop_
_entity_poly.entity_id
_entity_poly.type
_entity_poly.pdbx_seq_one_letter_code
_entity_poly.pdbx_strand_id
1 'polypeptide(L)'
;MIGLPRFTAAQMMVRVHDPRDARTSRLPAPVARYLALALDARLEAPERVVLRQSGELKTQPEASRWLPFDAVHRIRPRAPSFEWDARVVLWPGIRLRVADAFVDGHGSGRVTLWSLSLARDAANPWIDAGSLHRLLAEAVWAPWALMPGERLRWSALDDRRALATLSVGQATVSLEFRFAASGEVDAVYSPGRWGRFGGRYEQVAWEGHFGDYRREDGVLVPHYGEVGWYREGRLQLVWKARIGNVTFVRETA
;
A
#
# COMPACT_ATOMS: atom_id res chain seq x y z
N MET A 1 -26.68 -69.90 0.11
CA MET A 1 -27.04 -68.51 -0.23
C MET A 1 -26.21 -67.61 0.68
N ILE A 2 -25.09 -67.08 0.17
CA ILE A 2 -24.15 -66.25 0.93
C ILE A 2 -24.37 -64.79 0.42
N GLY A 3 -24.89 -63.95 1.30
CA GLY A 3 -25.18 -62.55 0.98
C GLY A 3 -23.87 -61.71 0.90
N LEU A 4 -23.67 -61.03 -0.22
CA LEU A 4 -22.61 -60.08 -0.45
C LEU A 4 -22.97 -58.73 0.23
N PRO A 5 -22.07 -58.07 0.94
CA PRO A 5 -22.32 -56.75 1.48
C PRO A 5 -22.36 -55.67 0.38
N ARG A 6 -23.40 -54.85 0.43
CA ARG A 6 -23.54 -53.62 -0.36
C ARG A 6 -22.53 -52.60 0.10
N PHE A 7 -21.53 -52.27 -0.71
CA PHE A 7 -20.69 -51.09 -0.53
C PHE A 7 -21.47 -49.84 -0.89
N THR A 8 -21.78 -49.01 0.08
CA THR A 8 -22.26 -47.66 -0.08
C THR A 8 -21.08 -46.79 -0.59
N ALA A 9 -21.29 -46.15 -1.72
CA ALA A 9 -20.35 -45.19 -2.29
C ALA A 9 -20.27 -43.96 -1.34
N ALA A 10 -19.27 -43.96 -0.45
CA ALA A 10 -18.88 -42.78 0.28
C ALA A 10 -18.31 -41.81 -0.74
N GLN A 11 -18.95 -40.66 -0.89
CA GLN A 11 -18.54 -39.53 -1.69
C GLN A 11 -17.10 -39.16 -1.35
N MET A 12 -16.19 -39.50 -2.24
CA MET A 12 -14.83 -38.97 -2.27
C MET A 12 -14.95 -37.55 -2.81
N MET A 13 -15.16 -36.60 -1.90
CA MET A 13 -15.08 -35.19 -2.17
C MET A 13 -13.61 -34.89 -2.51
N VAL A 14 -13.29 -34.93 -3.80
CA VAL A 14 -12.02 -34.41 -4.30
C VAL A 14 -12.04 -32.91 -3.97
N ARG A 15 -11.32 -32.51 -2.92
CA ARG A 15 -10.98 -31.11 -2.71
C ARG A 15 -10.17 -30.67 -3.93
N VAL A 16 -10.81 -29.89 -4.79
CA VAL A 16 -10.11 -29.15 -5.84
C VAL A 16 -9.13 -28.25 -5.12
N HIS A 17 -7.86 -28.59 -5.22
CA HIS A 17 -6.76 -27.83 -4.61
C HIS A 17 -6.70 -26.49 -5.35
N ASP A 18 -7.18 -25.40 -4.74
CA ASP A 18 -7.07 -24.05 -5.29
C ASP A 18 -5.56 -23.70 -5.34
N PRO A 19 -5.01 -23.35 -6.51
CA PRO A 19 -3.61 -22.94 -6.64
C PRO A 19 -3.20 -21.78 -5.71
N ARG A 20 -4.19 -21.06 -5.15
CA ARG A 20 -4.00 -19.99 -4.16
C ARG A 20 -3.65 -20.56 -2.78
N ASP A 21 -4.19 -21.74 -2.40
CA ASP A 21 -3.89 -22.41 -1.13
C ASP A 21 -2.40 -22.80 -1.01
N ALA A 22 -1.76 -23.21 -2.09
CA ALA A 22 -0.34 -23.54 -2.10
C ALA A 22 0.58 -22.30 -1.97
N ARG A 23 0.12 -21.12 -2.38
CA ARG A 23 0.85 -19.84 -2.23
C ARG A 23 0.69 -19.25 -0.83
N THR A 24 -0.48 -19.38 -0.24
CA THR A 24 -0.77 -18.88 1.12
C THR A 24 -0.17 -19.77 2.21
N SER A 25 0.03 -21.06 1.97
CA SER A 25 0.64 -21.99 2.95
C SER A 25 2.13 -21.70 3.26
N ARG A 26 2.79 -20.83 2.49
CA ARG A 26 4.17 -20.38 2.71
C ARG A 26 4.28 -18.97 3.28
N LEU A 27 3.14 -18.29 3.52
CA LEU A 27 3.14 -16.95 4.08
C LEU A 27 3.39 -16.96 5.59
N PRO A 28 4.05 -15.91 6.15
CA PRO A 28 4.04 -15.67 7.59
C PRO A 28 2.59 -15.64 8.12
N ALA A 29 2.38 -16.24 9.29
CA ALA A 29 1.04 -16.36 9.87
C ALA A 29 0.27 -15.04 9.95
N PRO A 30 0.87 -13.89 10.37
CA PRO A 30 0.15 -12.62 10.41
C PRO A 30 -0.27 -12.14 9.01
N VAL A 31 0.53 -12.37 7.98
CA VAL A 31 0.21 -12.00 6.59
C VAL A 31 -0.94 -12.85 6.05
N ALA A 32 -0.90 -14.16 6.30
CA ALA A 32 -1.96 -15.08 5.90
C ALA A 32 -3.31 -14.69 6.54
N ARG A 33 -3.29 -14.36 7.85
CA ARG A 33 -4.49 -13.89 8.57
C ARG A 33 -5.04 -12.58 7.97
N TYR A 34 -4.14 -11.60 7.72
CA TYR A 34 -4.55 -10.33 7.12
C TYR A 34 -5.19 -10.52 5.75
N LEU A 35 -4.55 -11.28 4.84
CA LEU A 35 -5.08 -11.49 3.49
C LEU A 35 -6.42 -12.23 3.51
N ALA A 36 -6.59 -13.21 4.39
CA ALA A 36 -7.86 -13.90 4.58
C ALA A 36 -8.95 -12.98 5.15
N LEU A 37 -8.57 -12.02 6.01
CA LEU A 37 -9.47 -11.01 6.55
C LEU A 37 -9.82 -9.95 5.49
N ALA A 38 -8.84 -9.48 4.72
CA ALA A 38 -8.99 -8.35 3.81
C ALA A 38 -9.68 -8.72 2.49
N LEU A 39 -9.52 -9.95 2.03
CA LEU A 39 -9.99 -10.40 0.71
C LEU A 39 -10.91 -11.62 0.84
N ASP A 40 -12.10 -11.55 0.26
CA ASP A 40 -12.85 -12.77 -0.06
C ASP A 40 -12.10 -13.53 -1.15
N ALA A 41 -11.95 -14.86 -0.98
CA ALA A 41 -11.24 -15.73 -1.94
C ALA A 41 -11.83 -15.70 -3.36
N ARG A 42 -13.09 -15.26 -3.52
CA ARG A 42 -13.79 -15.15 -4.80
C ARG A 42 -13.50 -13.84 -5.53
N LEU A 43 -12.91 -12.85 -4.86
CA LEU A 43 -12.66 -11.54 -5.45
C LEU A 43 -11.39 -11.58 -6.30
N GLU A 44 -11.56 -11.31 -7.58
CA GLU A 44 -10.43 -11.09 -8.47
C GLU A 44 -9.82 -9.70 -8.27
N ALA A 45 -8.50 -9.61 -8.47
CA ALA A 45 -7.81 -8.33 -8.40
C ALA A 45 -8.36 -7.39 -9.49
N PRO A 46 -8.77 -6.17 -9.16
CA PRO A 46 -9.20 -5.17 -10.13
C PRO A 46 -8.01 -4.72 -11.00
N GLU A 47 -8.31 -4.09 -12.13
CA GLU A 47 -7.31 -3.39 -12.92
C GLU A 47 -6.70 -2.24 -12.09
N ARG A 48 -7.57 -1.52 -11.38
CA ARG A 48 -7.19 -0.32 -10.63
C ARG A 48 -8.09 -0.11 -9.41
N VAL A 49 -7.47 0.31 -8.32
CA VAL A 49 -8.15 0.84 -7.14
C VAL A 49 -8.04 2.36 -7.16
N VAL A 50 -9.17 3.06 -7.05
CA VAL A 50 -9.23 4.52 -7.04
C VAL A 50 -9.74 4.99 -5.68
N LEU A 51 -8.96 5.84 -5.02
CA LEU A 51 -9.26 6.42 -3.72
C LEU A 51 -9.47 7.93 -3.85
N ARG A 52 -10.50 8.45 -3.18
CA ARG A 52 -10.60 9.89 -2.88
C ARG A 52 -10.11 10.13 -1.47
N GLN A 53 -9.16 11.02 -1.34
CA GLN A 53 -8.49 11.34 -0.07
C GLN A 53 -8.68 12.81 0.25
N SER A 54 -8.95 13.11 1.51
CA SER A 54 -8.91 14.48 2.05
C SER A 54 -8.10 14.48 3.33
N GLY A 55 -7.26 15.49 3.52
CA GLY A 55 -6.37 15.51 4.66
C GLY A 55 -5.47 16.73 4.72
N GLU A 56 -4.35 16.55 5.38
CA GLU A 56 -3.36 17.60 5.58
C GLU A 56 -1.95 17.06 5.38
N LEU A 57 -1.07 17.86 4.82
CA LEU A 57 0.34 17.52 4.66
C LEU A 57 1.26 18.67 5.08
N LYS A 58 2.51 18.35 5.38
CA LYS A 58 3.59 19.28 5.60
C LYS A 58 4.62 19.17 4.48
N THR A 59 5.26 20.26 4.14
CA THR A 59 6.30 20.28 3.10
C THR A 59 7.62 19.66 3.58
N GLN A 60 7.86 19.67 4.89
CA GLN A 60 9.02 19.07 5.58
C GLN A 60 8.59 18.61 6.98
N PRO A 61 9.27 17.66 7.61
CA PRO A 61 8.95 17.20 8.96
C PRO A 61 8.91 18.34 9.99
N GLU A 62 9.86 19.27 9.90
CA GLU A 62 10.04 20.38 10.82
C GLU A 62 9.06 21.54 10.58
N ALA A 63 8.33 21.52 9.47
CA ALA A 63 7.35 22.57 9.19
C ALA A 63 6.24 22.57 10.25
N SER A 64 5.93 23.75 10.79
CA SER A 64 4.84 23.90 11.76
C SER A 64 3.45 23.85 11.13
N ARG A 65 3.36 24.27 9.86
CA ARG A 65 2.08 24.44 9.17
C ARG A 65 1.64 23.16 8.44
N TRP A 66 0.42 22.75 8.71
CA TRP A 66 -0.31 21.76 7.94
C TRP A 66 -1.07 22.44 6.80
N LEU A 67 -0.97 21.88 5.62
CA LEU A 67 -1.63 22.33 4.39
C LEU A 67 -2.75 21.36 4.02
N PRO A 68 -4.01 21.80 4.02
CA PRO A 68 -5.13 20.96 3.59
C PRO A 68 -4.99 20.55 2.14
N PHE A 69 -5.42 19.32 1.81
CA PHE A 69 -5.46 18.82 0.45
C PHE A 69 -6.68 17.93 0.20
N ASP A 70 -7.06 17.86 -1.08
CA ASP A 70 -7.89 16.82 -1.65
C ASP A 70 -7.11 16.12 -2.75
N ALA A 71 -7.20 14.78 -2.82
CA ALA A 71 -6.46 14.01 -3.79
C ALA A 71 -7.28 12.86 -4.39
N VAL A 72 -6.87 12.45 -5.59
CA VAL A 72 -7.25 11.18 -6.19
C VAL A 72 -6.00 10.31 -6.28
N HIS A 73 -6.09 9.14 -5.67
CA HIS A 73 -5.02 8.15 -5.67
C HIS A 73 -5.46 6.92 -6.46
N ARG A 74 -4.61 6.46 -7.37
CA ARG A 74 -4.86 5.30 -8.23
C ARG A 74 -3.75 4.30 -8.02
N ILE A 75 -4.10 3.05 -7.70
CA ILE A 75 -3.17 1.94 -7.49
C ILE A 75 -3.53 0.83 -8.47
N ARG A 76 -2.54 0.24 -9.15
CA ARG A 76 -2.72 -0.94 -9.98
C ARG A 76 -2.12 -2.16 -9.29
N PRO A 77 -2.95 -3.05 -8.71
CA PRO A 77 -2.44 -4.17 -7.92
C PRO A 77 -1.73 -5.24 -8.75
N ARG A 78 -2.09 -5.43 -10.02
CA ARG A 78 -1.48 -6.43 -10.92
C ARG A 78 -0.19 -5.93 -11.57
N ALA A 79 -0.09 -4.62 -11.83
CA ALA A 79 1.08 -3.96 -12.41
C ALA A 79 1.58 -2.92 -11.41
N PRO A 80 2.58 -3.26 -10.55
CA PRO A 80 3.00 -2.41 -9.43
C PRO A 80 3.23 -0.96 -9.85
N SER A 81 2.21 -0.13 -9.67
CA SER A 81 2.24 1.29 -10.00
C SER A 81 1.20 2.07 -9.21
N PHE A 82 1.49 3.34 -8.98
CA PHE A 82 0.51 4.29 -8.46
C PHE A 82 0.62 5.65 -9.13
N GLU A 83 -0.47 6.40 -9.06
CA GLU A 83 -0.55 7.81 -9.40
C GLU A 83 -1.33 8.53 -8.30
N TRP A 84 -0.77 9.61 -7.76
CA TRP A 84 -1.40 10.45 -6.75
C TRP A 84 -1.45 11.89 -7.25
N ASP A 85 -2.65 12.46 -7.37
CA ASP A 85 -2.89 13.82 -7.85
C ASP A 85 -3.64 14.61 -6.78
N ALA A 86 -2.97 15.58 -6.17
CA ALA A 86 -3.50 16.37 -5.08
C ALA A 86 -3.61 17.85 -5.42
N ARG A 87 -4.64 18.47 -4.87
CA ARG A 87 -4.82 19.92 -4.80
C ARG A 87 -4.59 20.37 -3.38
N VAL A 88 -3.46 21.01 -3.16
CA VAL A 88 -3.02 21.48 -1.84
C VAL A 88 -3.33 22.96 -1.68
N VAL A 89 -4.00 23.33 -0.60
CA VAL A 89 -4.36 24.73 -0.30
C VAL A 89 -3.16 25.42 0.35
N LEU A 90 -2.51 26.30 -0.39
CA LEU A 90 -1.39 27.09 0.14
C LEU A 90 -1.89 28.32 0.90
N TRP A 91 -2.87 29.05 0.33
CA TRP A 91 -3.57 30.19 0.91
C TRP A 91 -5.02 30.22 0.42
N PRO A 92 -5.94 30.98 1.04
CA PRO A 92 -7.25 31.21 0.47
C PRO A 92 -7.14 31.65 -1.00
N GLY A 93 -7.75 30.87 -1.91
CA GLY A 93 -7.69 31.13 -3.34
C GLY A 93 -6.43 30.63 -4.06
N ILE A 94 -5.37 30.21 -3.36
CA ILE A 94 -4.13 29.71 -3.97
C ILE A 94 -3.99 28.20 -3.72
N ARG A 95 -4.01 27.42 -4.78
CA ARG A 95 -3.86 25.96 -4.73
C ARG A 95 -2.67 25.51 -5.57
N LEU A 96 -1.86 24.63 -4.99
CA LEU A 96 -0.84 23.88 -5.71
C LEU A 96 -1.43 22.57 -6.20
N ARG A 97 -1.03 22.13 -7.38
CA ARG A 97 -1.20 20.74 -7.79
C ARG A 97 0.10 20.00 -7.52
N VAL A 98 -0.01 18.90 -6.79
CA VAL A 98 1.09 17.99 -6.51
C VAL A 98 0.74 16.66 -7.17
N ALA A 99 1.62 16.17 -8.02
CA ALA A 99 1.46 14.89 -8.70
C ALA A 99 2.68 14.02 -8.43
N ASP A 100 2.44 12.88 -7.80
CA ASP A 100 3.45 11.85 -7.55
C ASP A 100 3.04 10.57 -8.25
N ALA A 101 4.00 9.84 -8.79
CA ALA A 101 3.74 8.55 -9.42
C ALA A 101 4.93 7.59 -9.27
N PHE A 102 4.61 6.31 -9.37
CA PHE A 102 5.57 5.23 -9.65
C PHE A 102 4.99 4.40 -10.78
N VAL A 103 5.62 4.46 -11.93
CA VAL A 103 5.16 3.79 -13.17
C VAL A 103 6.37 3.20 -13.87
N ASP A 104 6.26 1.97 -14.35
CA ASP A 104 7.29 1.24 -15.10
C ASP A 104 8.65 1.20 -14.38
N GLY A 105 8.64 1.13 -13.04
CA GLY A 105 9.83 1.05 -12.22
C GLY A 105 10.45 2.41 -11.86
N HIS A 106 9.84 3.52 -12.26
CA HIS A 106 10.35 4.87 -12.06
C HIS A 106 9.43 5.73 -11.20
N GLY A 107 10.03 6.35 -10.19
CA GLY A 107 9.37 7.35 -9.36
C GLY A 107 9.40 8.74 -10.01
N SER A 108 8.37 9.53 -9.80
CA SER A 108 8.33 10.93 -10.25
C SER A 108 7.51 11.79 -9.30
N GLY A 109 7.91 13.06 -9.15
CA GLY A 109 7.18 14.06 -8.39
C GLY A 109 7.14 15.39 -9.16
N ARG A 110 6.01 16.08 -9.09
CA ARG A 110 5.84 17.40 -9.71
C ARG A 110 4.95 18.29 -8.85
N VAL A 111 5.37 19.53 -8.69
CA VAL A 111 4.56 20.58 -8.05
C VAL A 111 4.31 21.69 -9.06
N THR A 112 3.05 22.08 -9.25
CA THR A 112 2.67 23.15 -10.19
C THR A 112 1.74 24.16 -9.51
N LEU A 113 1.87 25.43 -9.96
CA LEU A 113 0.98 26.53 -9.63
C LEU A 113 0.48 27.15 -10.93
N TRP A 114 -0.84 27.20 -11.19
CA TRP A 114 -1.44 27.71 -12.43
C TRP A 114 -0.73 27.23 -13.71
N SER A 115 -0.44 25.94 -13.79
CA SER A 115 0.27 25.28 -14.90
C SER A 115 1.78 25.58 -14.99
N LEU A 116 2.35 26.45 -14.15
CA LEU A 116 3.78 26.68 -14.06
C LEU A 116 4.41 25.59 -13.17
N SER A 117 5.41 24.88 -13.68
CA SER A 117 6.14 23.89 -12.89
C SER A 117 7.07 24.62 -11.91
N LEU A 118 6.78 24.46 -10.61
CA LEU A 118 7.60 25.02 -9.52
C LEU A 118 8.72 24.05 -9.12
N ALA A 119 8.45 22.75 -9.17
CA ALA A 119 9.40 21.70 -8.88
C ALA A 119 9.08 20.44 -9.69
N ARG A 120 10.12 19.74 -10.12
CA ARG A 120 10.06 18.42 -10.73
C ARG A 120 11.27 17.63 -10.29
N ASP A 121 11.03 16.42 -9.81
CA ASP A 121 12.12 15.52 -9.52
C ASP A 121 12.71 14.95 -10.81
N ALA A 122 14.02 14.99 -10.93
CA ALA A 122 14.74 14.28 -11.99
C ALA A 122 14.75 12.78 -11.64
N ALA A 123 14.59 11.94 -12.65
CA ALA A 123 14.70 10.49 -12.49
C ALA A 123 16.05 10.12 -11.86
N ASN A 124 16.00 9.39 -10.76
CA ASN A 124 17.19 8.89 -10.07
C ASN A 124 16.81 7.68 -9.19
N PRO A 125 17.79 6.81 -8.83
CA PRO A 125 17.51 5.61 -8.04
C PRO A 125 16.91 5.86 -6.65
N TRP A 126 17.16 7.02 -6.06
CA TRP A 126 16.66 7.34 -4.72
C TRP A 126 15.16 7.65 -4.75
N ILE A 127 14.68 8.36 -5.78
CA ILE A 127 13.24 8.61 -5.94
C ILE A 127 12.52 7.32 -6.31
N ASP A 128 13.13 6.46 -7.13
CA ASP A 128 12.55 5.16 -7.49
C ASP A 128 12.37 4.30 -6.23
N ALA A 129 13.40 4.17 -5.40
CA ALA A 129 13.33 3.42 -4.14
C ALA A 129 12.35 4.06 -3.13
N GLY A 130 12.36 5.39 -2.97
CA GLY A 130 11.43 6.11 -2.09
C GLY A 130 9.97 5.94 -2.52
N SER A 131 9.69 5.99 -3.82
CA SER A 131 8.36 5.77 -4.39
C SER A 131 7.93 4.30 -4.30
N LEU A 132 8.86 3.35 -4.48
CA LEU A 132 8.58 1.93 -4.33
C LEU A 132 8.24 1.56 -2.86
N HIS A 133 8.91 2.16 -1.87
CA HIS A 133 8.52 2.04 -0.46
C HIS A 133 7.08 2.53 -0.23
N ARG A 134 6.73 3.68 -0.83
CA ARG A 134 5.39 4.23 -0.73
C ARG A 134 4.36 3.29 -1.34
N LEU A 135 4.59 2.79 -2.57
CA LEU A 135 3.72 1.83 -3.23
C LEU A 135 3.47 0.60 -2.35
N LEU A 136 4.54 0.06 -1.74
CA LEU A 136 4.43 -1.12 -0.88
C LEU A 136 3.62 -0.83 0.39
N ALA A 137 3.80 0.32 1.03
CA ALA A 137 3.02 0.73 2.19
C ALA A 137 1.53 0.95 1.84
N GLU A 138 1.27 1.60 0.71
CA GLU A 138 -0.06 1.94 0.24
C GLU A 138 -0.83 0.73 -0.35
N ALA A 139 -0.17 -0.42 -0.52
CA ALA A 139 -0.79 -1.67 -0.92
C ALA A 139 -1.87 -2.16 0.08
N VAL A 140 -1.95 -1.62 1.28
CA VAL A 140 -3.07 -1.87 2.22
C VAL A 140 -4.43 -1.42 1.66
N TRP A 141 -4.45 -0.45 0.73
CA TRP A 141 -5.66 -0.04 0.01
C TRP A 141 -5.98 -0.90 -1.21
N ALA A 142 -5.04 -1.76 -1.60
CA ALA A 142 -5.17 -2.70 -2.71
C ALA A 142 -4.59 -4.07 -2.30
N PRO A 143 -5.21 -4.80 -1.33
CA PRO A 143 -4.60 -5.95 -0.66
C PRO A 143 -4.13 -7.08 -1.59
N TRP A 144 -4.65 -7.17 -2.81
CA TRP A 144 -4.13 -8.10 -3.84
C TRP A 144 -2.66 -7.84 -4.20
N ALA A 145 -2.19 -6.57 -4.08
CA ALA A 145 -0.78 -6.23 -4.30
C ALA A 145 0.14 -6.79 -3.22
N LEU A 146 -0.41 -7.23 -2.07
CA LEU A 146 0.32 -7.87 -0.98
C LEU A 146 0.37 -9.41 -1.11
N MET A 147 -0.26 -9.98 -2.14
CA MET A 147 -0.13 -11.41 -2.44
C MET A 147 1.31 -11.75 -2.84
N PRO A 148 1.88 -12.87 -2.33
CA PRO A 148 3.23 -13.27 -2.69
C PRO A 148 3.34 -13.62 -4.17
N GLY A 149 4.50 -13.36 -4.74
CA GLY A 149 4.78 -13.62 -6.15
C GLY A 149 6.25 -13.44 -6.48
N GLU A 150 6.58 -13.35 -7.76
CA GLU A 150 7.95 -13.18 -8.20
C GLU A 150 8.58 -11.88 -7.68
N ARG A 151 7.77 -10.82 -7.59
CA ARG A 151 8.22 -9.48 -7.19
C ARG A 151 8.13 -9.22 -5.69
N LEU A 152 7.16 -9.86 -5.00
CA LEU A 152 6.91 -9.66 -3.58
C LEU A 152 7.17 -10.94 -2.79
N ARG A 153 8.06 -10.85 -1.82
CA ARG A 153 8.40 -11.92 -0.88
C ARG A 153 8.13 -11.47 0.54
N TRP A 154 7.75 -12.43 1.38
CA TRP A 154 7.50 -12.21 2.79
C TRP A 154 8.43 -13.05 3.64
N SER A 155 8.93 -12.47 4.75
CA SER A 155 9.68 -13.17 5.79
C SER A 155 9.04 -12.90 7.15
N ALA A 156 8.88 -13.94 7.95
CA ALA A 156 8.35 -13.81 9.31
C ALA A 156 9.39 -13.09 10.21
N LEU A 157 8.91 -12.16 11.02
CA LEU A 157 9.69 -11.57 12.12
C LEU A 157 9.20 -12.12 13.46
N ASP A 158 7.88 -12.13 13.69
CA ASP A 158 7.21 -12.74 14.82
C ASP A 158 5.71 -12.94 14.53
N ASP A 159 4.89 -13.22 15.57
CA ASP A 159 3.45 -13.50 15.43
C ASP A 159 2.62 -12.31 14.96
N ARG A 160 3.15 -11.09 15.03
CA ARG A 160 2.49 -9.84 14.65
C ARG A 160 3.28 -8.99 13.66
N ARG A 161 4.48 -9.44 13.26
CA ARG A 161 5.32 -8.68 12.34
C ARG A 161 5.84 -9.56 11.21
N ALA A 162 5.89 -8.99 10.01
CA ALA A 162 6.50 -9.62 8.86
C ALA A 162 7.20 -8.57 8.00
N LEU A 163 8.28 -8.99 7.34
CA LEU A 163 9.03 -8.16 6.40
C LEU A 163 8.58 -8.48 4.98
N ALA A 164 8.09 -7.48 4.26
CA ALA A 164 7.84 -7.53 2.83
C ALA A 164 9.06 -7.02 2.07
N THR A 165 9.50 -7.74 1.04
CA THR A 165 10.54 -7.28 0.11
C THR A 165 9.96 -7.25 -1.30
N LEU A 166 9.90 -6.05 -1.88
CA LEU A 166 9.34 -5.79 -3.21
C LEU A 166 10.43 -5.35 -4.17
N SER A 167 10.49 -6.00 -5.35
CA SER A 167 11.44 -5.67 -6.42
C SER A 167 10.68 -5.28 -7.70
N VAL A 168 10.95 -4.10 -8.23
CA VAL A 168 10.38 -3.61 -9.51
C VAL A 168 11.47 -2.85 -10.27
N GLY A 169 11.72 -3.25 -11.51
CA GLY A 169 12.84 -2.68 -12.29
C GLY A 169 14.17 -2.94 -11.59
N GLN A 170 14.93 -1.88 -11.35
CA GLN A 170 16.22 -1.93 -10.66
C GLN A 170 16.08 -1.66 -9.13
N ALA A 171 14.90 -1.25 -8.67
CA ALA A 171 14.68 -0.92 -7.28
C ALA A 171 14.21 -2.15 -6.49
N THR A 172 14.78 -2.32 -5.30
CA THR A 172 14.35 -3.30 -4.30
C THR A 172 14.25 -2.61 -2.96
N VAL A 173 13.13 -2.80 -2.27
CA VAL A 173 12.87 -2.21 -0.96
C VAL A 173 12.31 -3.24 0.00
N SER A 174 12.54 -3.04 1.29
CA SER A 174 11.97 -3.87 2.35
C SER A 174 11.21 -3.00 3.34
N LEU A 175 10.03 -3.46 3.77
CA LEU A 175 9.15 -2.76 4.68
C LEU A 175 8.61 -3.74 5.72
N GLU A 176 8.76 -3.41 6.99
CA GLU A 176 8.15 -4.15 8.09
C GLU A 176 6.66 -3.80 8.15
N PHE A 177 5.81 -4.81 8.15
CA PHE A 177 4.38 -4.71 8.43
C PHE A 177 4.10 -5.19 9.85
N ARG A 178 3.35 -4.39 10.60
CA ARG A 178 2.85 -4.70 11.94
C ARG A 178 1.36 -4.90 11.87
N PHE A 179 0.89 -5.93 12.55
CA PHE A 179 -0.51 -6.34 12.51
C PHE A 179 -1.14 -6.22 13.90
N ALA A 180 -2.33 -5.63 13.96
CA ALA A 180 -3.14 -5.57 15.16
C ALA A 180 -3.54 -6.98 15.63
N ALA A 181 -4.03 -7.08 16.87
CA ALA A 181 -4.55 -8.34 17.40
C ALA A 181 -5.76 -8.86 16.61
N SER A 182 -6.55 -7.96 16.04
CA SER A 182 -7.69 -8.21 15.15
C SER A 182 -7.30 -8.72 13.76
N GLY A 183 -6.02 -8.54 13.35
CA GLY A 183 -5.46 -9.08 12.12
C GLY A 183 -5.22 -8.04 11.02
N GLU A 184 -5.71 -6.82 11.15
CA GLU A 184 -5.46 -5.74 10.19
C GLU A 184 -4.01 -5.25 10.26
N VAL A 185 -3.53 -4.63 9.19
CA VAL A 185 -2.26 -3.88 9.22
C VAL A 185 -2.43 -2.63 10.06
N ASP A 186 -1.70 -2.54 11.16
CA ASP A 186 -1.72 -1.42 12.09
C ASP A 186 -0.70 -0.36 11.71
N ALA A 187 0.52 -0.81 11.35
CA ALA A 187 1.60 0.08 10.97
C ALA A 187 2.54 -0.57 9.95
N VAL A 188 3.32 0.30 9.31
CA VAL A 188 4.47 -0.08 8.47
C VAL A 188 5.69 0.72 8.88
N TYR A 189 6.89 0.10 8.83
CA TYR A 189 8.12 0.74 9.25
C TYR A 189 9.29 0.40 8.32
N SER A 190 10.08 1.41 7.98
CA SER A 190 11.37 1.27 7.31
C SER A 190 12.46 1.99 8.11
N PRO A 191 13.59 1.34 8.44
CA PRO A 191 14.70 2.00 9.14
C PRO A 191 15.45 3.02 8.26
N GLY A 192 15.25 2.96 6.93
CA GLY A 192 16.00 3.78 5.98
C GLY A 192 15.27 3.96 4.66
N ARG A 193 14.13 4.65 4.66
CA ARG A 193 13.45 5.06 3.42
C ARG A 193 14.16 6.29 2.83
N TRP A 194 14.36 6.30 1.51
CA TRP A 194 14.84 7.49 0.82
C TRP A 194 13.78 8.60 0.81
N GLY A 195 14.18 9.78 1.26
CA GLY A 195 13.40 11.01 1.23
C GLY A 195 14.27 12.19 0.80
N ARG A 196 13.64 13.30 0.38
CA ARG A 196 14.32 14.53 -0.01
C ARG A 196 14.14 15.61 1.04
N PHE A 197 15.23 16.03 1.67
CA PHE A 197 15.26 17.00 2.76
C PHE A 197 16.25 18.12 2.43
N GLY A 198 15.81 19.36 2.45
CA GLY A 198 16.67 20.49 2.11
C GLY A 198 17.33 20.39 0.72
N GLY A 199 16.68 19.72 -0.23
CA GLY A 199 17.19 19.48 -1.58
C GLY A 199 18.10 18.27 -1.75
N ARG A 200 18.44 17.54 -0.67
CA ARG A 200 19.30 16.35 -0.67
C ARG A 200 18.49 15.09 -0.42
N TYR A 201 18.91 13.97 -1.02
CA TYR A 201 18.34 12.67 -0.73
C TYR A 201 19.06 12.01 0.46
N GLU A 202 18.29 11.55 1.42
CA GLU A 202 18.79 10.89 2.63
C GLU A 202 17.94 9.66 2.94
N GLN A 203 18.54 8.64 3.54
CA GLN A 203 17.83 7.53 4.13
C GLN A 203 17.48 7.86 5.57
N VAL A 204 16.20 7.90 5.87
CA VAL A 204 15.69 8.24 7.21
C VAL A 204 14.64 7.22 7.61
N ALA A 205 14.62 6.86 8.89
CA ALA A 205 13.58 6.00 9.43
C ALA A 205 12.20 6.64 9.20
N TRP A 206 11.27 5.83 8.73
CA TRP A 206 9.94 6.24 8.31
C TRP A 206 8.89 5.25 8.80
N GLU A 207 7.76 5.76 9.24
CA GLU A 207 6.66 4.94 9.76
C GLU A 207 5.32 5.48 9.28
N GLY A 208 4.39 4.57 9.00
CA GLY A 208 3.01 4.88 8.68
C GLY A 208 2.06 4.07 9.53
N HIS A 209 0.89 4.65 9.85
CA HIS A 209 -0.18 4.00 10.60
C HIS A 209 -1.47 3.99 9.80
N PHE A 210 -2.27 2.96 10.01
CA PHE A 210 -3.55 2.77 9.35
C PHE A 210 -4.64 2.47 10.37
N GLY A 211 -5.86 2.92 10.09
CA GLY A 211 -6.99 2.72 10.99
C GLY A 211 -8.34 2.91 10.30
N ASP A 212 -9.41 2.85 11.09
CA ASP A 212 -10.79 2.99 10.59
C ASP A 212 -11.06 2.03 9.43
N TYR A 213 -10.74 0.75 9.61
CA TYR A 213 -10.94 -0.29 8.62
C TYR A 213 -12.41 -0.53 8.34
N ARG A 214 -12.80 -0.52 7.07
CA ARG A 214 -14.17 -0.76 6.60
C ARG A 214 -14.18 -1.69 5.41
N ARG A 215 -15.32 -2.36 5.19
CA ARG A 215 -15.52 -3.17 4.00
C ARG A 215 -16.15 -2.33 2.89
N GLU A 216 -15.44 -2.29 1.75
CA GLU A 216 -15.88 -1.68 0.50
C GLU A 216 -15.95 -2.77 -0.56
N ASP A 217 -17.14 -3.05 -1.10
CA ASP A 217 -17.37 -4.13 -2.07
C ASP A 217 -16.76 -5.48 -1.67
N GLY A 218 -16.81 -5.82 -0.36
CA GLY A 218 -16.28 -7.05 0.21
C GLY A 218 -14.78 -7.03 0.57
N VAL A 219 -14.07 -5.96 0.25
CA VAL A 219 -12.64 -5.77 0.56
C VAL A 219 -12.47 -4.93 1.82
N LEU A 220 -11.65 -5.39 2.75
CA LEU A 220 -11.36 -4.64 3.98
C LEU A 220 -10.19 -3.66 3.70
N VAL A 221 -10.46 -2.36 3.83
CA VAL A 221 -9.47 -1.29 3.59
C VAL A 221 -9.51 -0.25 4.70
N PRO A 222 -8.36 0.39 5.02
CA PRO A 222 -8.33 1.46 6.02
C PRO A 222 -8.92 2.75 5.44
N HIS A 223 -9.74 3.46 6.24
CA HIS A 223 -10.29 4.78 5.91
C HIS A 223 -9.53 5.92 6.59
N TYR A 224 -8.46 5.61 7.31
CA TYR A 224 -7.50 6.56 7.85
C TYR A 224 -6.09 6.06 7.60
N GLY A 225 -5.18 7.01 7.30
CA GLY A 225 -3.75 6.77 7.24
C GLY A 225 -2.97 8.01 7.62
N GLU A 226 -1.80 7.80 8.21
CA GLU A 226 -0.83 8.85 8.51
C GLU A 226 0.58 8.32 8.34
N VAL A 227 1.51 9.20 7.99
CA VAL A 227 2.93 8.83 7.83
C VAL A 227 3.83 9.95 8.33
N GLY A 228 5.01 9.56 8.77
CA GLY A 228 6.01 10.49 9.27
C GLY A 228 7.43 9.97 9.12
N TRP A 229 8.36 10.85 9.44
CA TRP A 229 9.79 10.58 9.46
C TRP A 229 10.32 10.71 10.87
N TYR A 230 11.26 9.86 11.23
CA TYR A 230 11.94 10.00 12.52
C TYR A 230 13.01 11.09 12.42
N ARG A 231 12.88 12.11 13.26
CA ARG A 231 13.87 13.16 13.46
C ARG A 231 14.15 13.28 14.95
N GLU A 232 15.42 13.30 15.33
CA GLU A 232 15.85 13.35 16.75
C GLU A 232 15.16 12.29 17.63
N GLY A 233 15.00 11.07 17.07
CA GLY A 233 14.39 9.94 17.78
C GLY A 233 12.86 10.01 17.93
N ARG A 234 12.18 10.98 17.32
CA ARG A 234 10.73 11.16 17.39
C ARG A 234 10.08 11.07 16.00
N LEU A 235 8.94 10.41 15.91
CA LEU A 235 8.13 10.39 14.70
C LEU A 235 7.48 11.76 14.49
N GLN A 236 7.83 12.42 13.40
CA GLN A 236 7.24 13.69 12.97
C GLN A 236 6.34 13.44 11.78
N LEU A 237 5.03 13.52 11.99
CA LEU A 237 4.03 13.31 10.95
C LEU A 237 4.14 14.41 9.87
N VAL A 238 4.06 13.98 8.61
CA VAL A 238 4.10 14.86 7.43
C VAL A 238 2.87 14.75 6.55
N TRP A 239 2.08 13.71 6.72
CA TRP A 239 0.87 13.47 5.93
C TRP A 239 -0.13 12.69 6.78
N LYS A 240 -1.40 13.05 6.70
CA LYS A 240 -2.52 12.32 7.27
C LYS A 240 -3.76 12.55 6.41
N ALA A 241 -4.55 11.51 6.20
CA ALA A 241 -5.76 11.61 5.41
C ALA A 241 -6.87 10.65 5.85
N ARG A 242 -8.09 11.04 5.52
CA ARG A 242 -9.26 10.18 5.48
C ARG A 242 -9.55 9.77 4.05
N ILE A 243 -9.98 8.52 3.88
CA ILE A 243 -10.41 7.97 2.62
C ILE A 243 -11.93 8.11 2.55
N GLY A 244 -12.41 8.94 1.64
CA GLY A 244 -13.85 9.21 1.50
C GLY A 244 -14.57 8.21 0.62
N ASN A 245 -13.91 7.68 -0.41
CA ASN A 245 -14.48 6.71 -1.34
C ASN A 245 -13.39 5.80 -1.90
N VAL A 246 -13.71 4.52 -2.03
CA VAL A 246 -12.87 3.50 -2.67
C VAL A 246 -13.64 2.88 -3.82
N THR A 247 -13.04 2.81 -5.00
CA THR A 247 -13.65 2.21 -6.19
C THR A 247 -12.71 1.18 -6.79
N PHE A 248 -13.19 -0.03 -6.98
CA PHE A 248 -12.46 -1.12 -7.64
C PHE A 248 -12.88 -1.19 -9.11
N VAL A 249 -12.03 -0.67 -10.01
CA VAL A 249 -12.27 -0.67 -11.45
C VAL A 249 -11.84 -2.02 -12.01
N ARG A 250 -12.78 -2.76 -12.58
CA ARG A 250 -12.55 -4.04 -13.26
C ARG A 250 -12.56 -3.81 -14.75
N GLU A 251 -11.84 -4.64 -15.50
CA GLU A 251 -11.97 -4.65 -16.97
C GLU A 251 -13.41 -5.02 -17.34
N THR A 252 -14.01 -4.23 -18.20
CA THR A 252 -15.26 -4.61 -18.87
C THR A 252 -14.87 -5.68 -19.87
N ALA A 253 -15.46 -6.88 -19.72
CA ALA A 253 -15.29 -7.98 -20.64
C ALA A 253 -15.80 -7.60 -22.04
#